data_f2b2134a5827bdfb90c7a7cfebad8d01
#
_entry.id   f2b2134a5827bdfb90c7a7cfebad8d01
#
_cell.length_a   1.000
_cell.length_b   1.000
_cell.length_c   1.000
_cell.angle_alpha   90.00
_cell.angle_beta   90.00
_cell.angle_gamma   90.00
#
_symmetry.space_group_name_H-M   'P 1'
#
loop_
_entity.id
_entity.type
_entity.pdbx_description
1 polymer ?
#
loop_
_entity_poly.entity_id
_entity_poly.type
_entity_poly.pdbx_seq_one_letter_code
_entity_poly.pdbx_strand_id
1 'polypeptide(L)'
;MAGIIPVAGLETDFNQQLPEVMVPVNAGFTAIQKSVYECAMVGCQTIWIVANNDLAPIIRDTIGEWVYDPVYYDTMTKFPSENRKEIPIYYVPIHPKDRDKRDSYGWSILYGAYSAWLVAAKISKWVLPEKFYVSFPLTAYDLPSLRTHRLEIASRDANFFLSYDGKTIKDDLPIAFTFNGDDFKACRNYINQTTSREYLPRSPGQVFPTQKLPYDERWSARQFPLAQIFQKLSEKNKIQKNVDWYYDLSSWDNYCSYLGSKNLIEKPYGPLTKAHKHAKIPYRVEDFKEDE
;
A
#
# COMPACT_ATOMS: atom_id res chain seq x y z
N MET A 1 1.86 -1.58 13.93
CA MET A 1 1.06 -1.28 12.73
C MET A 1 1.86 -1.70 11.49
N ALA A 2 1.22 -2.33 10.51
CA ALA A 2 1.82 -2.70 9.23
C ALA A 2 1.30 -1.78 8.13
N GLY A 3 2.18 -1.25 7.28
CA GLY A 3 1.83 -0.47 6.10
C GLY A 3 1.56 -1.40 4.91
N ILE A 4 0.49 -1.17 4.18
CA ILE A 4 0.11 -1.93 2.98
C ILE A 4 0.12 -0.97 1.79
N ILE A 5 0.87 -1.34 0.76
CA ILE A 5 0.94 -0.58 -0.48
C ILE A 5 0.47 -1.49 -1.61
N PRO A 6 -0.77 -1.32 -2.08
CA PRO A 6 -1.29 -2.08 -3.20
C PRO A 6 -0.71 -1.52 -4.51
N VAL A 7 -0.17 -2.41 -5.33
CA VAL A 7 0.32 -2.11 -6.68
C VAL A 7 -0.42 -2.97 -7.70
N ALA A 8 -0.68 -4.23 -7.36
CA ALA A 8 -1.42 -5.11 -8.25
C ALA A 8 -2.91 -4.74 -8.31
N GLY A 9 -3.49 -4.83 -9.48
CA GLY A 9 -4.89 -4.43 -9.74
C GLY A 9 -5.07 -2.92 -9.91
N LEU A 10 -3.99 -2.19 -10.11
CA LEU A 10 -4.03 -0.78 -10.44
C LEU A 10 -4.44 -0.60 -11.90
N GLU A 11 -5.45 0.22 -12.13
CA GLU A 11 -5.88 0.63 -13.47
C GLU A 11 -5.44 2.07 -13.72
N THR A 12 -4.78 2.28 -14.85
CA THR A 12 -4.34 3.60 -15.29
C THR A 12 -4.61 3.78 -16.77
N ASP A 13 -4.72 5.00 -17.22
CA ASP A 13 -4.80 5.34 -18.64
C ASP A 13 -3.44 5.70 -19.25
N PHE A 14 -2.34 5.41 -18.53
CA PHE A 14 -1.00 5.70 -18.98
C PHE A 14 -0.57 4.74 -20.10
N ASN A 15 -0.13 5.29 -21.21
CA ASN A 15 0.51 4.54 -22.27
C ASN A 15 2.04 4.71 -22.19
N GLN A 16 2.64 4.08 -21.17
CA GLN A 16 4.09 4.16 -20.94
C GLN A 16 4.70 2.76 -20.76
N GLN A 17 6.01 2.67 -21.02
CA GLN A 17 6.75 1.41 -20.91
C GLN A 17 7.18 1.06 -19.47
N LEU A 18 7.20 2.04 -18.58
CA LEU A 18 7.55 1.84 -17.18
C LEU A 18 6.30 1.53 -16.35
N PRO A 19 6.43 0.76 -15.26
CA PRO A 19 5.33 0.58 -14.31
C PRO A 19 4.82 1.93 -13.82
N GLU A 20 3.51 2.10 -13.79
CA GLU A 20 2.85 3.37 -13.46
C GLU A 20 3.23 3.89 -12.06
N VAL A 21 3.46 2.99 -11.12
CA VAL A 21 3.91 3.37 -9.77
C VAL A 21 5.33 3.96 -9.73
N MET A 22 6.06 3.85 -10.84
CA MET A 22 7.40 4.43 -10.97
C MET A 22 7.38 5.86 -11.54
N VAL A 23 6.21 6.40 -11.87
CA VAL A 23 6.11 7.80 -12.31
C VAL A 23 6.65 8.76 -11.24
N PRO A 24 7.37 9.81 -11.63
CA PRO A 24 7.88 10.78 -10.68
C PRO A 24 6.75 11.66 -10.12
N VAL A 25 6.68 11.77 -8.81
CA VAL A 25 5.82 12.76 -8.12
C VAL A 25 6.59 14.05 -7.84
N ASN A 26 7.92 13.99 -7.91
CA ASN A 26 8.84 15.13 -7.91
C ASN A 26 10.19 14.67 -8.49
N ALA A 27 11.11 15.59 -8.71
CA ALA A 27 12.45 15.30 -9.22
C ALA A 27 13.15 14.24 -8.35
N GLY A 28 13.42 13.06 -8.95
CA GLY A 28 14.06 11.94 -8.28
C GLY A 28 13.25 11.32 -7.14
N PHE A 29 11.93 11.45 -7.17
CA PHE A 29 11.03 10.88 -6.18
C PHE A 29 9.79 10.29 -6.87
N THR A 30 9.65 8.97 -6.82
CA THR A 30 8.59 8.24 -7.52
C THR A 30 7.36 8.03 -6.65
N ALA A 31 6.23 7.73 -7.28
CA ALA A 31 4.96 7.46 -6.60
C ALA A 31 5.08 6.31 -5.57
N ILE A 32 5.78 5.24 -5.91
CA ILE A 32 6.01 4.13 -4.97
C ILE A 32 6.94 4.53 -3.82
N GLN A 33 7.98 5.34 -4.08
CA GLN A 33 8.85 5.87 -3.02
C GLN A 33 8.06 6.78 -2.07
N LYS A 34 7.15 7.59 -2.60
CA LYS A 34 6.22 8.40 -1.82
C LYS A 34 5.42 7.55 -0.83
N SER A 35 4.83 6.45 -1.29
CA SER A 35 4.02 5.58 -0.42
C SER A 35 4.85 4.85 0.64
N VAL A 36 6.07 4.43 0.29
CA VAL A 36 6.99 3.83 1.28
C VAL A 36 7.37 4.86 2.34
N TYR A 37 7.70 6.08 1.93
CA TYR A 37 8.02 7.17 2.85
C TYR A 37 6.82 7.54 3.74
N GLU A 38 5.63 7.61 3.17
CA GLU A 38 4.38 7.86 3.88
C GLU A 38 4.16 6.82 4.98
N CYS A 39 4.23 5.52 4.65
CA CYS A 39 4.12 4.44 5.64
C CYS A 39 5.16 4.55 6.77
N ALA A 40 6.39 4.91 6.44
CA ALA A 40 7.45 5.11 7.43
C ALA A 40 7.14 6.32 8.33
N MET A 41 6.70 7.43 7.75
CA MET A 41 6.40 8.66 8.46
C MET A 41 5.24 8.52 9.45
N VAL A 42 4.20 7.77 9.09
CA VAL A 42 3.06 7.52 9.99
C VAL A 42 3.35 6.47 11.07
N GLY A 43 4.53 5.85 11.05
CA GLY A 43 5.00 4.95 12.11
C GLY A 43 4.68 3.48 11.91
N CYS A 44 4.54 3.03 10.66
CA CYS A 44 4.52 1.61 10.37
C CYS A 44 5.82 0.94 10.82
N GLN A 45 5.70 -0.28 11.34
CA GLN A 45 6.84 -1.08 11.77
C GLN A 45 7.33 -2.04 10.69
N THR A 46 6.47 -2.34 9.74
CA THR A 46 6.73 -3.16 8.55
C THR A 46 5.96 -2.57 7.38
N ILE A 47 6.47 -2.72 6.17
CA ILE A 47 5.82 -2.25 4.94
C ILE A 47 5.68 -3.44 4.00
N TRP A 48 4.49 -3.60 3.41
CA TRP A 48 4.11 -4.71 2.56
C TRP A 48 3.65 -4.19 1.21
N ILE A 49 4.46 -4.41 0.19
CA ILE A 49 4.18 -4.00 -1.19
C ILE A 49 3.57 -5.20 -1.91
N VAL A 50 2.32 -5.07 -2.33
CA VAL A 50 1.59 -6.13 -3.03
C VAL A 50 1.65 -5.86 -4.52
N ALA A 51 2.46 -6.62 -5.23
CA ALA A 51 2.73 -6.41 -6.64
C ALA A 51 2.69 -7.73 -7.42
N ASN A 52 2.47 -7.66 -8.72
CA ASN A 52 2.59 -8.81 -9.60
C ASN A 52 4.05 -9.28 -9.69
N ASN A 53 4.27 -10.56 -9.95
CA ASN A 53 5.61 -11.18 -9.97
C ASN A 53 6.58 -10.52 -10.95
N ASP A 54 6.07 -9.97 -12.04
CA ASP A 54 6.81 -9.28 -13.10
C ASP A 54 7.25 -7.86 -12.66
N LEU A 55 6.42 -7.18 -11.84
CA LEU A 55 6.71 -5.83 -11.35
C LEU A 55 7.53 -5.83 -10.06
N ALA A 56 7.34 -6.82 -9.21
CA ALA A 56 7.99 -6.88 -7.91
C ALA A 56 9.53 -6.78 -7.96
N PRO A 57 10.25 -7.43 -8.90
CA PRO A 57 11.70 -7.31 -9.00
C PRO A 57 12.18 -5.88 -9.30
N ILE A 58 11.51 -5.17 -10.21
CA ILE A 58 11.85 -3.79 -10.60
C ILE A 58 11.63 -2.84 -9.42
N ILE A 59 10.49 -3.00 -8.74
CA ILE A 59 10.18 -2.20 -7.57
C ILE A 59 11.19 -2.45 -6.46
N ARG A 60 11.54 -3.73 -6.20
CA ARG A 60 12.52 -4.11 -5.19
C ARG A 60 13.91 -3.54 -5.48
N ASP A 61 14.33 -3.55 -6.74
CA ASP A 61 15.62 -2.96 -7.14
C ASP A 61 15.64 -1.45 -6.87
N THR A 62 14.54 -0.77 -7.13
CA THR A 62 14.44 0.69 -6.94
C THR A 62 14.30 1.10 -5.47
N ILE A 63 13.50 0.36 -4.70
CA ILE A 63 13.14 0.72 -3.32
C ILE A 63 14.10 0.06 -2.31
N GLY A 64 14.49 -1.19 -2.56
CA GLY A 64 15.26 -2.00 -1.62
C GLY A 64 14.40 -2.71 -0.58
N GLU A 65 15.04 -3.15 0.50
CA GLU A 65 14.42 -4.00 1.52
C GLU A 65 14.17 -3.27 2.85
N TRP A 66 14.61 -2.03 2.96
CA TRP A 66 14.54 -1.25 4.18
C TRP A 66 14.34 0.23 3.89
N VAL A 67 13.58 0.87 4.75
CA VAL A 67 13.45 2.33 4.79
C VAL A 67 13.76 2.83 6.18
N TYR A 68 14.36 4.01 6.28
CA TYR A 68 14.58 4.65 7.57
C TYR A 68 13.31 5.34 8.06
N ASP A 69 13.03 5.24 9.36
CA ASP A 69 11.95 6.01 9.98
C ASP A 69 12.34 7.51 9.96
N PRO A 70 11.68 8.35 9.14
CA PRO A 70 12.08 9.74 8.97
C PRO A 70 11.88 10.58 10.23
N VAL A 71 10.86 10.26 11.03
CA VAL A 71 10.58 10.97 12.29
C VAL A 71 11.65 10.67 13.34
N TYR A 72 12.07 9.41 13.42
CA TYR A 72 13.15 9.02 14.32
C TYR A 72 14.49 9.63 13.88
N TYR A 73 14.73 9.67 12.57
CA TYR A 73 15.93 10.25 11.99
C TYR A 73 16.06 11.75 12.31
N ASP A 74 14.99 12.51 12.14
CA ASP A 74 14.97 13.95 12.41
C ASP A 74 15.17 14.29 13.89
N THR A 75 14.62 13.45 14.78
CA THR A 75 14.73 13.69 16.24
C THR A 75 16.08 13.25 16.80
N MET A 76 16.76 12.33 16.13
CA MET A 76 17.99 11.68 16.60
C MET A 76 19.24 12.05 15.78
N THR A 77 19.30 13.28 15.28
CA THR A 77 20.43 13.77 14.47
C THR A 77 21.80 13.70 15.17
N LYS A 78 21.82 13.59 16.49
CA LYS A 78 23.05 13.49 17.29
C LYS A 78 23.56 12.07 17.51
N PHE A 79 22.83 11.06 17.06
CA PHE A 79 23.23 9.67 17.27
C PHE A 79 23.96 9.09 16.06
N PRO A 80 24.88 8.14 16.27
CA PRO A 80 25.58 7.44 15.20
C PRO A 80 24.58 6.79 14.22
N SER A 81 25.00 6.65 12.97
CA SER A 81 24.21 6.02 11.91
C SER A 81 23.75 4.60 12.23
N GLU A 82 24.43 3.93 13.16
CA GLU A 82 24.11 2.59 13.63
C GLU A 82 22.80 2.49 14.42
N ASN A 83 22.36 3.60 15.02
CA ASN A 83 21.14 3.64 15.84
C ASN A 83 19.89 4.09 15.07
N ARG A 84 19.95 4.10 13.74
CA ARG A 84 18.79 4.47 12.92
C ARG A 84 17.73 3.37 12.95
N LYS A 85 16.49 3.75 13.19
CA LYS A 85 15.37 2.81 13.12
C LYS A 85 15.09 2.45 11.67
N GLU A 86 15.32 1.21 11.32
CA GLU A 86 15.04 0.63 10.02
C GLU A 86 13.72 -0.10 10.02
N ILE A 87 12.93 0.14 8.98
CA ILE A 87 11.63 -0.49 8.77
C ILE A 87 11.77 -1.46 7.60
N PRO A 88 11.55 -2.76 7.79
CA PRO A 88 11.66 -3.74 6.73
C PRO A 88 10.51 -3.61 5.72
N ILE A 89 10.85 -3.83 4.45
CA ILE A 89 9.94 -3.83 3.32
C ILE A 89 9.83 -5.26 2.80
N TYR A 90 8.59 -5.76 2.73
CA TYR A 90 8.26 -7.09 2.23
C TYR A 90 7.53 -6.97 0.90
N TYR A 91 7.91 -7.81 -0.06
CA TYR A 91 7.27 -7.90 -1.36
C TYR A 91 6.37 -9.12 -1.39
N VAL A 92 5.09 -8.89 -1.62
CA VAL A 92 4.05 -9.92 -1.63
C VAL A 92 3.60 -10.13 -3.06
N PRO A 93 4.07 -11.20 -3.72
CA PRO A 93 3.64 -11.50 -5.07
C PRO A 93 2.22 -12.07 -5.06
N ILE A 94 1.37 -11.58 -5.95
CA ILE A 94 0.08 -12.22 -6.21
C ILE A 94 0.34 -13.50 -7.01
N HIS A 95 -0.15 -14.61 -6.48
CA HIS A 95 0.00 -15.90 -7.13
C HIS A 95 -0.68 -15.88 -8.51
N PRO A 96 -0.06 -16.44 -9.59
CA PRO A 96 -0.65 -16.45 -10.95
C PRO A 96 -2.08 -16.99 -11.02
N LYS A 97 -2.41 -18.00 -10.18
CA LYS A 97 -3.78 -18.55 -10.09
C LYS A 97 -4.81 -17.57 -9.52
N ASP A 98 -4.35 -16.56 -8.79
CA ASP A 98 -5.22 -15.56 -8.17
C ASP A 98 -5.28 -14.27 -8.99
N ARG A 99 -4.36 -14.05 -9.96
CA ARG A 99 -4.38 -12.89 -10.84
C ARG A 99 -5.70 -12.76 -11.58
N ASP A 100 -6.08 -13.81 -12.30
CA ASP A 100 -7.34 -13.83 -13.06
C ASP A 100 -8.59 -13.83 -12.18
N LYS A 101 -8.42 -14.12 -10.89
CA LYS A 101 -9.55 -14.33 -9.99
C LYS A 101 -9.77 -13.17 -9.00
N ARG A 102 -8.71 -12.43 -8.68
CA ARG A 102 -8.71 -11.49 -7.55
C ARG A 102 -7.82 -10.29 -7.77
N ASP A 103 -7.59 -9.93 -9.02
CA ASP A 103 -6.71 -8.82 -9.39
C ASP A 103 -7.41 -7.46 -9.23
N SER A 104 -8.19 -7.29 -8.16
CA SER A 104 -8.73 -6.00 -7.81
C SER A 104 -7.81 -5.26 -6.85
N TYR A 105 -7.77 -3.95 -6.97
CA TYR A 105 -6.94 -3.07 -6.13
C TYR A 105 -7.26 -3.24 -4.63
N GLY A 106 -8.54 -3.30 -4.31
CA GLY A 106 -8.97 -3.54 -2.93
C GLY A 106 -8.66 -4.95 -2.41
N TRP A 107 -8.68 -5.97 -3.29
CA TRP A 107 -8.25 -7.30 -2.89
C TRP A 107 -6.76 -7.34 -2.57
N SER A 108 -5.94 -6.62 -3.32
CA SER A 108 -4.50 -6.49 -3.04
C SER A 108 -4.23 -5.94 -1.64
N ILE A 109 -5.04 -4.97 -1.19
CA ILE A 109 -4.97 -4.46 0.19
C ILE A 109 -5.24 -5.57 1.21
N LEU A 110 -6.34 -6.31 1.05
CA LEU A 110 -6.70 -7.40 1.95
C LEU A 110 -5.68 -8.54 1.91
N TYR A 111 -5.15 -8.85 0.74
CA TYR A 111 -4.12 -9.88 0.58
C TYR A 111 -2.81 -9.48 1.26
N GLY A 112 -2.40 -8.22 1.15
CA GLY A 112 -1.25 -7.66 1.87
C GLY A 112 -1.42 -7.74 3.38
N ALA A 113 -2.57 -7.34 3.89
CA ALA A 113 -2.88 -7.43 5.33
C ALA A 113 -2.88 -8.89 5.83
N TYR A 114 -3.46 -9.82 5.07
CA TYR A 114 -3.42 -11.25 5.39
C TYR A 114 -1.98 -11.79 5.42
N SER A 115 -1.19 -11.42 4.42
CA SER A 115 0.21 -11.85 4.33
C SER A 115 1.04 -11.31 5.50
N ALA A 116 0.85 -10.05 5.85
CA ALA A 116 1.50 -9.43 6.99
C ALA A 116 1.15 -10.14 8.32
N TRP A 117 -0.12 -10.46 8.52
CA TRP A 117 -0.57 -11.20 9.68
C TRP A 117 -0.01 -12.63 9.70
N LEU A 118 -0.09 -13.36 8.56
CA LEU A 118 0.32 -14.75 8.45
C LEU A 118 1.83 -14.93 8.69
N VAL A 119 2.64 -14.06 8.07
CA VAL A 119 4.11 -14.10 8.22
C VAL A 119 4.49 -13.76 9.66
N ALA A 120 3.90 -12.71 10.23
CA ALA A 120 4.14 -12.35 11.63
C ALA A 120 3.75 -13.50 12.59
N ALA A 121 2.61 -14.16 12.37
CA ALA A 121 2.17 -15.28 13.19
C ALA A 121 3.10 -16.51 13.10
N LYS A 122 3.73 -16.73 11.93
CA LYS A 122 4.64 -17.86 11.72
C LYS A 122 6.07 -17.59 12.20
N ILE A 123 6.57 -16.38 12.01
CA ILE A 123 7.97 -16.01 12.29
C ILE A 123 8.12 -15.46 13.69
N SER A 124 7.20 -14.60 14.11
CA SER A 124 7.25 -13.91 15.39
C SER A 124 5.94 -14.10 16.13
N LYS A 125 5.91 -15.03 17.05
CA LYS A 125 4.74 -15.25 17.91
C LYS A 125 4.38 -14.05 18.81
N TRP A 126 5.21 -13.00 18.82
CA TRP A 126 5.17 -11.90 19.78
C TRP A 126 4.61 -10.59 19.25
N VAL A 127 4.70 -10.35 17.94
CA VAL A 127 4.35 -9.04 17.33
C VAL A 127 3.44 -9.27 16.12
N LEU A 128 2.18 -9.57 16.39
CA LEU A 128 1.15 -9.58 15.35
C LEU A 128 0.74 -8.13 15.03
N PRO A 129 0.60 -7.75 13.76
CA PRO A 129 0.05 -6.46 13.42
C PRO A 129 -1.44 -6.41 13.80
N GLU A 130 -1.76 -5.57 14.76
CA GLU A 130 -3.15 -5.37 15.22
C GLU A 130 -3.89 -4.37 14.32
N LYS A 131 -3.14 -3.52 13.61
CA LYS A 131 -3.66 -2.46 12.75
C LYS A 131 -2.85 -2.37 11.47
N PHE A 132 -3.55 -2.05 10.39
CA PHE A 132 -3.00 -1.87 9.06
C PHE A 132 -3.22 -0.43 8.60
N TYR A 133 -2.21 0.16 7.98
CA TYR A 133 -2.28 1.44 7.31
C TYR A 133 -2.16 1.22 5.81
N VAL A 134 -3.01 1.85 5.02
CA VAL A 134 -3.00 1.73 3.55
C VAL A 134 -2.53 3.03 2.94
N SER A 135 -1.51 2.96 2.10
CA SER A 135 -1.05 4.07 1.27
C SER A 135 -1.21 3.70 -0.21
N PHE A 136 -1.78 4.60 -0.98
CA PHE A 136 -2.00 4.43 -2.41
C PHE A 136 -0.90 5.12 -3.21
N PRO A 137 -0.15 4.41 -4.08
CA PRO A 137 0.96 5.01 -4.82
C PRO A 137 0.53 6.16 -5.73
N LEU A 138 -0.51 5.95 -6.52
CA LEU A 138 -0.99 6.94 -7.50
C LEU A 138 -1.96 7.95 -6.91
N THR A 139 -1.60 8.51 -5.76
CA THR A 139 -2.32 9.63 -5.13
C THR A 139 -1.33 10.66 -4.60
N ALA A 140 -1.69 11.92 -4.65
CA ALA A 140 -0.89 12.99 -4.10
C ALA A 140 -1.73 13.89 -3.19
N TYR A 141 -1.23 14.18 -2.02
CA TYR A 141 -1.82 15.06 -1.00
C TYR A 141 -0.73 15.51 -0.02
N ASP A 142 -1.07 16.39 0.90
CA ASP A 142 -0.12 16.95 1.87
C ASP A 142 0.40 15.88 2.85
N LEU A 143 1.56 15.30 2.56
CA LEU A 143 2.19 14.29 3.41
C LEU A 143 2.70 14.84 4.76
N PRO A 144 3.32 16.01 4.85
CA PRO A 144 3.77 16.57 6.12
C PRO A 144 2.69 16.65 7.18
N SER A 145 1.44 16.91 6.79
CA SER A 145 0.30 16.95 7.73
C SER A 145 0.09 15.62 8.46
N LEU A 146 0.38 14.49 7.83
CA LEU A 146 0.26 13.16 8.45
C LEU A 146 1.20 12.94 9.64
N ARG A 147 2.36 13.61 9.64
CA ARG A 147 3.31 13.54 10.74
C ARG A 147 2.70 14.02 12.06
N THR A 148 1.90 15.06 12.00
CA THR A 148 1.22 15.63 13.17
C THR A 148 0.17 14.68 13.75
N HIS A 149 -0.41 13.84 12.90
CA HIS A 149 -1.45 12.86 13.27
C HIS A 149 -0.90 11.45 13.55
N ARG A 150 0.42 11.26 13.59
CA ARG A 150 1.07 9.96 13.77
C ARG A 150 0.52 9.16 14.96
N LEU A 151 0.27 9.79 16.10
CA LEU A 151 -0.27 9.14 17.29
C LEU A 151 -1.75 8.75 17.11
N GLU A 152 -2.54 9.58 16.46
CA GLU A 152 -3.93 9.29 16.14
C GLU A 152 -4.04 8.13 15.14
N ILE A 153 -3.18 8.12 14.11
CA ILE A 153 -3.09 7.06 13.11
C ILE A 153 -2.69 5.73 13.78
N ALA A 154 -1.76 5.75 14.71
CA ALA A 154 -1.28 4.57 15.42
C ALA A 154 -2.23 4.10 16.56
N SER A 155 -3.26 4.88 16.91
CA SER A 155 -4.22 4.52 17.95
C SER A 155 -4.89 3.18 17.65
N ARG A 156 -5.00 2.31 18.68
CA ARG A 156 -5.61 0.97 18.55
C ARG A 156 -7.13 1.01 18.55
N ASP A 157 -7.71 1.98 19.22
CA ASP A 157 -9.14 2.02 19.53
C ASP A 157 -9.99 2.68 18.45
N ALA A 158 -9.36 3.31 17.45
CA ALA A 158 -10.02 4.06 16.41
C ALA A 158 -9.44 3.76 15.03
N ASN A 159 -10.29 3.68 14.01
CA ASN A 159 -9.85 3.71 12.63
C ASN A 159 -9.62 5.18 12.21
N PHE A 160 -8.54 5.40 11.49
CA PHE A 160 -8.18 6.69 10.93
C PHE A 160 -8.55 6.74 9.44
N PHE A 161 -9.19 7.81 9.03
CA PHE A 161 -9.54 8.06 7.63
C PHE A 161 -9.04 9.44 7.23
N LEU A 162 -8.27 9.49 6.15
CA LEU A 162 -8.14 10.74 5.43
C LEU A 162 -9.40 11.00 4.62
N SER A 163 -9.69 12.25 4.36
CA SER A 163 -10.78 12.68 3.49
C SER A 163 -10.36 13.88 2.66
N TYR A 164 -10.95 14.00 1.50
CA TYR A 164 -10.87 15.16 0.65
C TYR A 164 -12.28 15.52 0.18
N ASP A 165 -12.67 16.77 0.36
CA ASP A 165 -14.03 17.23 0.07
C ASP A 165 -15.12 16.36 0.73
N GLY A 166 -14.85 15.91 1.97
CA GLY A 166 -15.73 15.03 2.73
C GLY A 166 -15.74 13.56 2.30
N LYS A 167 -15.13 13.20 1.16
CA LYS A 167 -15.06 11.85 0.63
C LYS A 167 -13.89 11.06 1.24
N THR A 168 -14.09 9.78 1.41
CA THR A 168 -13.14 8.83 1.98
C THR A 168 -13.02 7.59 1.10
N ILE A 169 -12.27 6.59 1.54
CA ILE A 169 -12.22 5.28 0.90
C ILE A 169 -13.61 4.61 0.75
N LYS A 170 -14.56 4.96 1.61
CA LYS A 170 -15.94 4.46 1.53
C LYS A 170 -16.75 5.10 0.40
N ASP A 171 -16.26 6.19 -0.15
CA ASP A 171 -16.83 6.92 -1.28
C ASP A 171 -16.02 6.67 -2.56
N ASP A 172 -15.28 5.58 -2.61
CA ASP A 172 -14.42 5.17 -3.72
C ASP A 172 -13.23 6.10 -3.99
N LEU A 173 -12.86 6.93 -3.00
CA LEU A 173 -11.69 7.78 -3.09
C LEU A 173 -10.46 7.01 -2.60
N PRO A 174 -9.44 6.75 -3.45
CA PRO A 174 -8.22 6.05 -3.04
C PRO A 174 -7.33 6.98 -2.20
N ILE A 175 -7.69 7.16 -0.94
CA ILE A 175 -6.98 7.96 0.03
C ILE A 175 -6.63 7.14 1.27
N ALA A 176 -5.58 7.51 1.99
CA ALA A 176 -5.07 6.71 3.09
C ALA A 176 -6.08 6.51 4.23
N PHE A 177 -6.07 5.32 4.78
CA PHE A 177 -6.91 4.92 5.91
C PHE A 177 -6.25 3.82 6.74
N THR A 178 -6.83 3.54 7.90
CA THR A 178 -6.43 2.40 8.72
C THR A 178 -7.60 1.48 8.99
N PHE A 179 -7.29 0.21 9.25
CA PHE A 179 -8.26 -0.79 9.69
C PHE A 179 -7.58 -1.82 10.59
N ASN A 180 -8.37 -2.53 11.37
CA ASN A 180 -7.91 -3.56 12.29
C ASN A 180 -8.21 -4.98 11.78
N GLY A 181 -7.86 -6.01 12.57
CA GLY A 181 -8.07 -7.40 12.20
C GLY A 181 -9.55 -7.82 12.10
N ASP A 182 -10.45 -7.17 12.82
CA ASP A 182 -11.87 -7.48 12.77
C ASP A 182 -12.52 -6.85 11.53
N ASP A 183 -12.12 -5.63 11.18
CA ASP A 183 -12.48 -4.99 9.92
C ASP A 183 -11.99 -5.83 8.72
N PHE A 184 -10.76 -6.33 8.78
CA PHE A 184 -10.22 -7.24 7.77
C PHE A 184 -11.12 -8.47 7.58
N LYS A 185 -11.53 -9.12 8.68
CA LYS A 185 -12.42 -10.28 8.61
C LYS A 185 -13.78 -9.91 8.02
N ALA A 186 -14.35 -8.77 8.43
CA ALA A 186 -15.64 -8.29 7.94
C ALA A 186 -15.60 -8.02 6.43
N CYS A 187 -14.59 -7.29 5.94
CA CYS A 187 -14.41 -7.00 4.53
C CYS A 187 -14.16 -8.28 3.70
N ARG A 188 -13.30 -9.17 4.19
CA ARG A 188 -13.02 -10.45 3.52
C ARG A 188 -14.25 -11.34 3.42
N ASN A 189 -15.02 -11.46 4.51
CA ASN A 189 -16.24 -12.26 4.52
C ASN A 189 -17.28 -11.69 3.56
N TYR A 190 -17.40 -10.36 3.49
CA TYR A 190 -18.30 -9.70 2.56
C TYR A 190 -17.95 -10.03 1.10
N ILE A 191 -16.67 -9.92 0.71
CA ILE A 191 -16.22 -10.30 -0.63
C ILE A 191 -16.49 -11.78 -0.90
N ASN A 192 -16.15 -12.66 0.03
CA ASN A 192 -16.38 -14.10 -0.14
C ASN A 192 -17.85 -14.44 -0.31
N GLN A 193 -18.76 -13.76 0.37
CA GLN A 193 -20.20 -13.95 0.23
C GLN A 193 -20.72 -13.45 -1.12
N THR A 194 -20.18 -12.35 -1.63
CA THR A 194 -20.58 -11.75 -2.91
C THR A 194 -20.01 -12.49 -4.11
N THR A 195 -18.91 -13.23 -3.94
CA THR A 195 -18.14 -13.86 -5.03
C THR A 195 -18.31 -15.37 -5.13
N SER A 196 -19.18 -15.97 -4.35
CA SER A 196 -19.19 -17.42 -4.13
C SER A 196 -19.74 -18.29 -5.28
N ARG A 197 -20.14 -17.71 -6.42
CA ARG A 197 -20.75 -18.47 -7.51
C ARG A 197 -19.93 -18.41 -8.80
N GLU A 198 -19.13 -19.44 -9.01
CA GLU A 198 -18.50 -19.71 -10.31
C GLU A 198 -19.40 -20.55 -11.23
N TYR A 199 -20.37 -21.24 -10.64
CA TYR A 199 -21.28 -22.16 -11.35
C TYR A 199 -22.74 -21.74 -11.19
N LEU A 200 -23.51 -22.02 -12.21
CA LEU A 200 -24.98 -21.95 -12.12
C LEU A 200 -25.50 -22.92 -11.04
N PRO A 201 -26.65 -22.62 -10.42
CA PRO A 201 -27.26 -23.55 -9.51
C PRO A 201 -27.43 -24.92 -10.18
N ARG A 202 -27.16 -25.98 -9.43
CA ARG A 202 -27.34 -27.37 -9.92
C ARG A 202 -28.79 -27.61 -10.37
N SER A 203 -28.98 -28.29 -11.48
CA SER A 203 -30.28 -28.77 -11.91
C SER A 203 -30.78 -29.91 -11.01
N PRO A 204 -32.09 -30.11 -10.88
CA PRO A 204 -32.64 -31.22 -10.13
C PRO A 204 -32.07 -32.55 -10.62
N GLY A 205 -31.59 -33.39 -9.71
CA GLY A 205 -30.95 -34.68 -10.03
C GLY A 205 -29.42 -34.65 -10.23
N GLN A 206 -28.80 -33.49 -10.29
CA GLN A 206 -27.34 -33.39 -10.37
C GLN A 206 -26.69 -33.36 -8.98
N VAL A 207 -25.60 -34.12 -8.79
CA VAL A 207 -24.85 -34.13 -7.54
C VAL A 207 -23.98 -32.88 -7.41
N PHE A 208 -23.39 -32.42 -8.52
CA PHE A 208 -22.54 -31.22 -8.57
C PHE A 208 -22.99 -30.28 -9.70
N PRO A 209 -22.83 -28.95 -9.53
CA PRO A 209 -23.07 -28.01 -10.61
C PRO A 209 -22.03 -28.24 -11.72
N THR A 210 -22.47 -28.41 -12.95
CA THR A 210 -21.60 -28.68 -14.11
C THR A 210 -21.47 -27.49 -15.04
N GLN A 211 -22.45 -26.59 -15.03
CA GLN A 211 -22.48 -25.42 -15.89
C GLN A 211 -21.83 -24.21 -15.18
N LYS A 212 -20.76 -23.69 -15.80
CA LYS A 212 -20.14 -22.44 -15.33
C LYS A 212 -20.94 -21.24 -15.82
N LEU A 213 -20.97 -20.19 -15.00
CA LEU A 213 -21.45 -18.87 -15.41
C LEU A 213 -20.66 -18.36 -16.63
N PRO A 214 -21.22 -17.50 -17.48
CA PRO A 214 -20.46 -16.75 -18.46
C PRO A 214 -19.23 -16.09 -17.82
N TYR A 215 -18.15 -15.92 -18.59
CA TYR A 215 -16.88 -15.45 -18.03
C TYR A 215 -16.98 -14.09 -17.33
N ASP A 216 -17.70 -13.17 -17.92
CA ASP A 216 -18.00 -11.83 -17.45
C ASP A 216 -18.88 -11.79 -16.17
N GLU A 217 -19.65 -12.83 -15.92
CA GLU A 217 -20.48 -12.95 -14.71
C GLU A 217 -19.75 -13.71 -13.57
N ARG A 218 -18.61 -14.35 -13.86
CA ARG A 218 -17.83 -15.05 -12.83
C ARG A 218 -17.23 -14.04 -11.88
N TRP A 219 -17.19 -14.40 -10.61
CA TRP A 219 -16.52 -13.57 -9.61
C TRP A 219 -15.05 -13.24 -9.96
N SER A 220 -14.39 -14.09 -10.72
CA SER A 220 -13.04 -13.92 -11.21
C SER A 220 -12.84 -12.75 -12.17
N ALA A 221 -13.89 -12.36 -12.87
CA ALA A 221 -13.88 -11.24 -13.82
C ALA A 221 -14.44 -9.94 -13.22
N ARG A 222 -14.94 -9.98 -11.97
CA ARG A 222 -15.53 -8.81 -11.34
C ARG A 222 -14.46 -7.97 -10.66
N GLN A 223 -14.41 -6.74 -11.04
CA GLN A 223 -13.71 -5.69 -10.30
C GLN A 223 -14.68 -5.14 -9.24
N PHE A 224 -14.18 -5.06 -8.01
CA PHE A 224 -14.94 -4.49 -6.90
C PHE A 224 -14.45 -3.07 -6.66
N PRO A 225 -15.32 -2.05 -6.71
CA PRO A 225 -14.99 -0.72 -6.25
C PRO A 225 -14.47 -0.75 -4.81
N LEU A 226 -13.54 0.13 -4.50
CA LEU A 226 -12.96 0.24 -3.14
C LEU A 226 -14.05 0.48 -2.10
N ALA A 227 -15.01 1.35 -2.42
CA ALA A 227 -16.17 1.64 -1.57
C ALA A 227 -16.93 0.36 -1.19
N GLN A 228 -17.15 -0.53 -2.14
CA GLN A 228 -17.87 -1.77 -1.89
C GLN A 228 -17.08 -2.71 -0.96
N ILE A 229 -15.77 -2.84 -1.16
CA ILE A 229 -14.91 -3.70 -0.35
C ILE A 229 -14.83 -3.19 1.08
N PHE A 230 -14.64 -1.88 1.24
CA PHE A 230 -14.40 -1.24 2.53
C PHE A 230 -15.65 -0.66 3.19
N GLN A 231 -16.84 -0.95 2.66
CA GLN A 231 -18.11 -0.54 3.27
C GLN A 231 -18.27 -1.03 4.72
N LYS A 232 -17.70 -2.21 5.02
CA LYS A 232 -17.83 -2.85 6.35
C LYS A 232 -16.78 -2.40 7.37
N LEU A 233 -15.95 -1.41 7.05
CA LEU A 233 -15.04 -0.83 8.02
C LEU A 233 -15.80 -0.20 9.19
N SER A 234 -15.35 -0.48 10.40
CA SER A 234 -15.93 0.08 11.62
C SER A 234 -15.77 1.60 11.66
N GLU A 235 -16.84 2.29 11.99
CA GLU A 235 -16.85 3.73 12.24
C GLU A 235 -16.85 4.07 13.74
N LYS A 236 -16.74 3.05 14.57
CA LYS A 236 -16.68 3.25 16.01
C LYS A 236 -15.40 4.03 16.37
N ASN A 237 -15.57 5.16 17.04
CA ASN A 237 -14.47 6.06 17.43
C ASN A 237 -13.59 6.51 16.23
N LYS A 238 -14.17 6.62 15.02
CA LYS A 238 -13.41 7.03 13.83
C LYS A 238 -12.77 8.41 14.02
N ILE A 239 -11.54 8.51 13.57
CA ILE A 239 -10.82 9.77 13.44
C ILE A 239 -10.76 10.10 11.95
N GLN A 240 -11.34 11.23 11.56
CA GLN A 240 -11.33 11.69 10.17
C GLN A 240 -10.62 13.03 10.08
N LYS A 241 -9.68 13.14 9.13
CA LYS A 241 -8.92 14.35 8.86
C LYS A 241 -9.02 14.70 7.40
N ASN A 242 -9.37 15.94 7.11
CA ASN A 242 -9.45 16.43 5.75
C ASN A 242 -8.07 16.94 5.30
N VAL A 243 -7.70 16.59 4.06
CA VAL A 243 -6.51 17.17 3.40
C VAL A 243 -6.92 18.40 2.60
N ASP A 244 -6.02 19.39 2.51
CA ASP A 244 -6.31 20.66 1.85
C ASP A 244 -6.34 20.51 0.32
N TRP A 245 -5.59 19.55 -0.21
CA TRP A 245 -5.53 19.25 -1.63
C TRP A 245 -5.30 17.76 -1.89
N TYR A 246 -5.79 17.30 -3.02
CA TYR A 246 -5.70 15.91 -3.46
C TYR A 246 -5.65 15.82 -4.98
N TYR A 247 -4.81 14.93 -5.50
CA TYR A 247 -4.77 14.55 -6.91
C TYR A 247 -4.78 13.02 -7.04
N ASP A 248 -5.66 12.52 -7.88
CA ASP A 248 -5.63 11.14 -8.34
C ASP A 248 -4.69 11.07 -9.55
N LEU A 249 -3.56 10.40 -9.37
CA LEU A 249 -2.51 10.28 -10.39
C LEU A 249 -2.72 9.08 -11.31
N SER A 250 -3.86 8.38 -11.25
CA SER A 250 -4.16 7.25 -12.13
C SER A 250 -4.55 7.66 -13.54
N SER A 251 -4.97 8.90 -13.74
CA SER A 251 -5.28 9.52 -15.02
C SER A 251 -4.13 10.42 -15.48
N TRP A 252 -3.79 10.32 -16.77
CA TRP A 252 -2.73 11.14 -17.37
C TRP A 252 -2.99 12.64 -17.25
N ASP A 253 -4.23 13.07 -17.47
CA ASP A 253 -4.61 14.48 -17.37
C ASP A 253 -4.46 15.03 -15.96
N ASN A 254 -4.89 14.25 -14.96
CA ASN A 254 -4.73 14.62 -13.56
C ASN A 254 -3.26 14.62 -13.15
N TYR A 255 -2.47 13.67 -13.64
CA TYR A 255 -1.04 13.63 -13.39
C TYR A 255 -0.32 14.85 -13.95
N CYS A 256 -0.63 15.24 -15.20
CA CYS A 256 -0.11 16.47 -15.79
C CYS A 256 -0.52 17.72 -15.01
N SER A 257 -1.78 17.76 -14.57
CA SER A 257 -2.31 18.85 -13.73
C SER A 257 -1.58 18.95 -12.40
N TYR A 258 -1.28 17.78 -11.77
CA TYR A 258 -0.49 17.73 -10.56
C TYR A 258 0.92 18.27 -10.78
N LEU A 259 1.63 17.81 -11.81
CA LEU A 259 3.00 18.28 -12.11
C LEU A 259 3.08 19.77 -12.43
N GLY A 260 2.02 20.35 -12.99
CA GLY A 260 1.90 21.79 -13.25
C GLY A 260 1.46 22.60 -12.03
N SER A 261 1.11 21.95 -10.91
CA SER A 261 0.60 22.62 -9.72
C SER A 261 1.73 23.16 -8.83
N LYS A 262 1.32 23.97 -7.84
CA LYS A 262 2.23 24.41 -6.76
C LYS A 262 2.33 23.39 -5.61
N ASN A 263 1.51 22.35 -5.63
CA ASN A 263 1.34 21.38 -4.55
C ASN A 263 2.21 20.12 -4.81
N LEU A 264 3.43 20.28 -5.29
CA LEU A 264 4.33 19.15 -5.48
C LEU A 264 4.81 18.62 -4.13
N ILE A 265 4.71 17.30 -3.97
CA ILE A 265 5.23 16.62 -2.77
C ILE A 265 6.75 16.75 -2.76
N GLU A 266 7.28 17.35 -1.71
CA GLU A 266 8.72 17.51 -1.55
C GLU A 266 9.39 16.16 -1.28
N LYS A 267 10.52 15.93 -1.97
CA LYS A 267 11.36 14.78 -1.68
C LYS A 267 12.00 14.97 -0.31
N PRO A 268 11.87 13.99 0.60
CA PRO A 268 12.48 14.10 1.90
C PRO A 268 14.00 14.23 1.81
N TYR A 269 14.58 15.00 2.71
CA TYR A 269 16.02 15.13 2.82
C TYR A 269 16.63 13.86 3.42
N GLY A 270 17.72 13.40 2.83
CA GLY A 270 18.47 12.24 3.32
C GLY A 270 18.14 10.91 2.62
N PRO A 271 18.79 9.81 3.03
CA PRO A 271 18.60 8.50 2.45
C PRO A 271 17.23 7.93 2.86
N LEU A 272 16.38 7.65 1.88
CA LEU A 272 15.07 7.04 2.11
C LEU A 272 15.19 5.54 2.36
N THR A 273 16.01 4.87 1.57
CA THR A 273 16.07 3.41 1.53
C THR A 273 17.52 2.92 1.50
N LYS A 274 17.69 1.64 1.81
CA LYS A 274 18.97 0.93 1.68
C LYS A 274 19.19 0.31 0.29
N ALA A 275 18.33 0.60 -0.71
CA ALA A 275 18.41 -0.04 -2.02
C ALA A 275 19.81 -0.03 -2.60
N HIS A 276 20.46 1.11 -2.56
CA HIS A 276 21.79 1.27 -3.12
C HIS A 276 22.91 0.55 -2.37
N LYS A 277 22.66 0.14 -1.13
CA LYS A 277 23.66 -0.63 -0.39
C LYS A 277 23.77 -2.06 -0.89
N HIS A 278 22.73 -2.56 -1.52
CA HIS A 278 22.71 -3.90 -2.11
C HIS A 278 23.10 -3.94 -3.58
N ALA A 279 23.07 -2.82 -4.25
CA ALA A 279 23.69 -2.71 -5.54
C ALA A 279 25.18 -2.90 -5.31
N LYS A 280 25.69 -4.09 -5.26
CA LYS A 280 27.08 -4.59 -5.24
C LYS A 280 28.18 -3.58 -5.61
N ILE A 281 27.89 -2.35 -5.41
CA ILE A 281 28.80 -1.25 -5.59
C ILE A 281 29.69 -1.35 -4.38
N PRO A 282 30.97 -1.45 -4.59
CA PRO A 282 31.92 -1.16 -3.54
C PRO A 282 31.76 0.32 -3.21
N TYR A 283 30.64 0.61 -2.57
CA TYR A 283 30.27 1.94 -2.15
C TYR A 283 31.24 2.48 -1.15
N ARG A 284 32.22 1.73 -0.84
CA ARG A 284 33.15 2.07 0.21
C ARG A 284 34.58 1.88 -0.23
N VAL A 285 34.83 2.22 -1.48
CA VAL A 285 36.20 2.54 -1.88
C VAL A 285 36.80 3.63 -0.96
N GLU A 286 35.93 4.49 -0.44
CA GLU A 286 36.31 5.54 0.53
C GLU A 286 36.56 4.97 1.93
N ASP A 287 35.86 3.94 2.34
CA ASP A 287 36.10 3.28 3.63
C ASP A 287 37.40 2.45 3.65
N PHE A 288 37.98 2.17 2.49
CA PHE A 288 39.26 1.47 2.36
C PHE A 288 40.47 2.41 2.21
N LYS A 289 40.24 3.72 2.16
CA LYS A 289 41.29 4.72 2.04
C LYS A 289 41.69 5.36 3.34
N GLU A 290 41.01 5.07 4.43
CA GLU A 290 41.33 5.64 5.73
C GLU A 290 42.34 4.81 6.55
N ASP A 291 42.80 3.67 6.03
CA ASP A 291 43.74 2.78 6.71
C ASP A 291 45.15 2.71 6.03
N GLU A 292 45.52 3.70 5.22
CA GLU A 292 46.89 3.84 4.71
C GLU A 292 47.69 4.98 5.40
#